data_f7df9959b79efbf4de35f4fc6461e7ae
#
_entry.id   f7df9959b79efbf4de35f4fc6461e7ae
#
_cell.length_a   1.000
_cell.length_b   1.000
_cell.length_c   1.000
_cell.angle_alpha   90.00
_cell.angle_beta   90.00
_cell.angle_gamma   90.00
#
_symmetry.space_group_name_H-M   'P 1'
#
loop_
_entity.id
_entity.type
_entity.pdbx_description
1 polymer ?
#
loop_
_entity_poly.entity_id
_entity_poly.type
_entity_poly.pdbx_seq_one_letter_code
_entity_poly.pdbx_strand_id
1 'polypeptide(L)'
;MQATALPTLLACLAAFSIAPAAVAQTTPDKSHEADPHHNAARGTEHSADHAASHAHDGEHSHAPDPRILMVRPSGAYMDLPEQGGDLTTLLAGGGVGKPKPFYELLERLEETAKAEGEHVLFDLSGGFVLNGPQLAEVDRVMTSIRKSGKKTWAYIESASTGSYQIAAACDQILMADLGSLEIGAPSMNVMFMKDAFDLLGVHMDVIRCGDFKGAVEPYVLPRMSEHLRAHYVAMLERINDAAVERIAAGRNMGTAAVRAAQEQRIYTARQALEAGFVDRLVPWSGARAALALATGNEDLNYEDALEAPRERKANVGFMQMLTQLMNPRKEKDPEFEDDTIAVLHLQGGIVDGTSAAAGSIVSGPTVDTIHLLAHSEGVKGVVVRINSPGGSATASEAILLALRDLAEKKPVVFSMGSVAASGGYYVTCIGRPILAEETTITGSIGVFGMKPSLGALLRRVGIHEEIVGLDASASMMSMSEPWTDEQKARMQASVDNIYDVFIGHVARSREKTAGEILKIAGGRVWSGEQAIEVGLVDKIGGLEDALAMVAAEAG
;
A
#
# COMPACT_ATOMS: atom_id res chain seq x y z
N MET A 1 -23.17 -23.09 -28.11
CA MET A 1 -22.68 -21.71 -27.85
C MET A 1 -23.20 -21.28 -26.49
N GLN A 2 -22.36 -20.71 -25.65
CA GLN A 2 -22.57 -20.18 -24.29
C GLN A 2 -22.46 -21.18 -23.15
N ALA A 3 -21.23 -21.43 -22.72
CA ALA A 3 -20.90 -22.04 -21.43
C ALA A 3 -19.60 -21.43 -20.85
N THR A 4 -19.43 -20.09 -20.92
CA THR A 4 -18.19 -19.43 -20.44
C THR A 4 -18.42 -18.25 -19.47
N ALA A 5 -19.64 -17.99 -19.01
CA ALA A 5 -19.93 -16.84 -18.14
C ALA A 5 -19.95 -17.13 -16.62
N LEU A 6 -20.01 -18.40 -16.21
CA LEU A 6 -20.16 -18.75 -14.79
C LEU A 6 -18.88 -18.64 -13.95
N PRO A 7 -17.67 -18.92 -14.46
CA PRO A 7 -16.45 -18.81 -13.65
C PRO A 7 -16.08 -17.35 -13.32
N THR A 8 -16.42 -16.39 -14.19
CA THR A 8 -16.07 -14.98 -14.02
C THR A 8 -16.93 -14.31 -12.94
N LEU A 9 -18.17 -14.76 -12.74
CA LEU A 9 -19.06 -14.20 -11.71
C LEU A 9 -18.66 -14.64 -10.29
N LEU A 10 -18.12 -15.85 -10.14
CA LEU A 10 -17.62 -16.35 -8.84
C LEU A 10 -16.29 -15.69 -8.44
N ALA A 11 -15.44 -15.33 -9.39
CA ALA A 11 -14.19 -14.62 -9.13
C ALA A 11 -14.42 -13.17 -8.67
N CYS A 12 -15.49 -12.51 -9.10
CA CYS A 12 -15.86 -11.17 -8.63
C CYS A 12 -16.36 -11.12 -7.17
N LEU A 13 -16.81 -12.25 -6.62
CA LEU A 13 -17.30 -12.33 -5.24
C LEU A 13 -16.17 -12.46 -4.20
N ALA A 14 -14.96 -12.81 -4.61
CA ALA A 14 -13.81 -13.03 -3.73
C ALA A 14 -12.84 -11.83 -3.61
N ALA A 15 -12.98 -10.78 -4.42
CA ALA A 15 -12.00 -9.69 -4.54
C ALA A 15 -12.59 -8.33 -4.15
N PHE A 16 -12.96 -8.12 -2.88
CA PHE A 16 -13.17 -6.77 -2.35
C PHE A 16 -12.17 -6.44 -1.25
N SER A 17 -10.93 -6.18 -1.70
CA SER A 17 -9.99 -5.34 -0.98
C SER A 17 -10.33 -3.89 -1.29
N ILE A 18 -10.36 -3.03 -0.28
CA ILE A 18 -10.41 -1.59 -0.44
C ILE A 18 -9.06 -1.17 -1.06
N ALA A 19 -9.00 -1.11 -2.38
CA ALA A 19 -7.87 -0.51 -3.09
C ALA A 19 -8.15 0.98 -3.28
N PRO A 20 -7.17 1.87 -3.07
CA PRO A 20 -7.32 3.26 -3.50
C PRO A 20 -7.52 3.27 -5.01
N ALA A 21 -8.49 4.05 -5.49
CA ALA A 21 -8.82 4.16 -6.90
C ALA A 21 -7.61 4.72 -7.66
N ALA A 22 -6.86 3.83 -8.32
CA ALA A 22 -5.91 4.24 -9.34
C ALA A 22 -6.71 4.63 -10.59
N VAL A 23 -6.66 5.89 -10.96
CA VAL A 23 -7.19 6.39 -12.22
C VAL A 23 -6.37 5.75 -13.34
N ALA A 24 -6.99 4.87 -14.12
CA ALA A 24 -6.40 4.32 -15.33
C ALA A 24 -6.26 5.45 -16.35
N GLN A 25 -5.04 5.87 -16.62
CA GLN A 25 -4.71 6.69 -17.78
C GLN A 25 -4.80 5.82 -19.03
N THR A 26 -5.80 6.06 -19.87
CA THR A 26 -5.87 5.53 -21.23
C THR A 26 -4.86 6.29 -22.09
N THR A 27 -3.78 5.63 -22.48
CA THR A 27 -2.91 6.12 -23.57
C THR A 27 -3.61 5.93 -24.90
N PRO A 28 -3.59 6.91 -25.80
CA PRO A 28 -4.12 6.70 -27.14
C PRO A 28 -3.18 5.84 -27.98
N ASP A 29 -3.76 4.81 -28.56
CA ASP A 29 -3.17 3.94 -29.55
C ASP A 29 -2.73 4.74 -30.80
N LYS A 30 -1.45 4.71 -31.10
CA LYS A 30 -0.92 5.20 -32.37
C LYS A 30 -0.38 4.02 -33.17
N SER A 31 -1.28 3.38 -33.89
CA SER A 31 -0.91 2.60 -35.08
C SER A 31 -0.71 3.56 -36.24
N HIS A 32 0.52 3.74 -36.68
CA HIS A 32 0.82 4.22 -38.03
C HIS A 32 1.89 3.31 -38.62
N GLU A 33 1.44 2.59 -39.64
CA GLU A 33 2.24 1.86 -40.63
C GLU A 33 3.28 2.82 -41.25
N ALA A 34 4.48 2.32 -41.42
CA ALA A 34 5.46 2.86 -42.34
C ALA A 34 6.03 1.72 -43.18
N ASP A 35 5.78 1.80 -44.44
CA ASP A 35 6.26 0.93 -45.52
C ASP A 35 7.73 1.30 -45.86
N PRO A 36 8.54 0.34 -46.30
CA PRO A 36 9.98 0.52 -46.49
C PRO A 36 10.31 0.80 -47.95
N HIS A 37 11.29 1.64 -48.23
CA HIS A 37 12.21 1.49 -49.37
C HIS A 37 13.28 2.57 -49.47
N HIS A 38 14.47 2.10 -49.66
CA HIS A 38 15.63 2.50 -50.50
C HIS A 38 16.90 2.93 -49.74
N ASN A 39 17.85 2.07 -49.62
CA ASN A 39 18.91 1.60 -50.49
C ASN A 39 20.06 2.62 -50.79
N ALA A 40 21.26 2.16 -50.44
CA ALA A 40 22.55 2.25 -51.15
C ALA A 40 23.44 3.50 -50.91
N ALA A 41 24.51 3.35 -50.20
CA ALA A 41 25.85 2.90 -50.62
C ALA A 41 26.93 3.97 -50.75
N ARG A 42 28.15 3.59 -50.26
CA ARG A 42 29.50 4.04 -50.57
C ARG A 42 29.93 5.42 -49.99
N GLY A 43 30.95 5.54 -49.21
CA GLY A 43 32.28 4.91 -49.24
C GLY A 43 33.32 6.00 -49.45
N THR A 44 34.25 6.09 -48.58
CA THR A 44 35.68 6.13 -48.85
C THR A 44 36.44 6.83 -47.72
N GLU A 45 37.52 6.17 -47.37
CA GLU A 45 38.61 6.59 -46.49
C GLU A 45 39.30 7.85 -46.98
N HIS A 46 39.85 8.63 -46.04
CA HIS A 46 41.22 9.13 -46.18
C HIS A 46 41.80 9.57 -44.83
N SER A 47 42.92 8.96 -44.54
CA SER A 47 43.90 9.30 -43.52
C SER A 47 44.68 10.57 -43.90
N ALA A 48 45.14 11.32 -42.91
CA ALA A 48 46.56 11.66 -42.71
C ALA A 48 46.76 12.80 -41.71
N ASP A 49 47.61 12.49 -40.76
CA ASP A 49 48.50 13.29 -39.96
C ASP A 49 48.55 14.81 -40.16
N HIS A 50 48.51 15.53 -39.01
CA HIS A 50 49.57 16.50 -38.70
C HIS A 50 49.60 16.77 -37.18
N ALA A 51 50.75 16.44 -36.59
CA ALA A 51 51.18 16.86 -35.29
C ALA A 51 51.58 18.35 -35.30
N ALA A 52 51.17 19.10 -34.30
CA ALA A 52 51.91 20.28 -33.83
C ALA A 52 51.55 20.54 -32.35
N SER A 53 52.54 20.42 -31.54
CA SER A 53 52.66 20.79 -30.13
C SER A 53 52.36 22.26 -29.89
N HIS A 54 51.50 22.56 -28.88
CA HIS A 54 51.73 23.72 -28.03
C HIS A 54 51.28 23.37 -26.61
N ALA A 55 52.27 23.22 -25.73
CA ALA A 55 52.09 23.24 -24.30
C ALA A 55 51.58 24.62 -23.88
N HIS A 56 50.47 24.63 -23.16
CA HIS A 56 50.14 25.70 -22.24
C HIS A 56 49.71 25.04 -20.94
N ASP A 57 50.66 25.01 -20.00
CA ASP A 57 50.40 24.80 -18.58
C ASP A 57 49.53 25.95 -18.08
N GLY A 58 48.30 25.64 -17.86
CA GLY A 58 47.37 26.41 -17.08
C GLY A 58 46.74 25.45 -16.11
N GLU A 59 47.29 25.33 -14.90
CA GLU A 59 46.60 24.73 -13.77
C GLU A 59 45.27 25.49 -13.51
N HIS A 60 44.23 25.12 -14.24
CA HIS A 60 42.88 25.37 -13.76
C HIS A 60 42.61 24.29 -12.70
N SER A 61 42.68 24.67 -11.42
CA SER A 61 42.06 23.92 -10.35
C SER A 61 40.57 23.86 -10.65
N HIS A 62 40.15 22.83 -11.38
CA HIS A 62 38.73 22.51 -11.45
C HIS A 62 38.30 22.17 -10.02
N ALA A 63 37.48 23.04 -9.41
CA ALA A 63 36.64 22.60 -8.32
C ALA A 63 35.90 21.35 -8.82
N PRO A 64 35.83 20.29 -8.02
CA PRO A 64 35.13 19.09 -8.47
C PRO A 64 33.70 19.47 -8.89
N ASP A 65 33.32 19.01 -10.09
CA ASP A 65 31.98 19.25 -10.63
C ASP A 65 30.92 18.85 -9.58
N PRO A 66 29.89 19.68 -9.35
CA PRO A 66 28.90 19.41 -8.32
C PRO A 66 28.22 18.07 -8.60
N ARG A 67 28.35 17.13 -7.68
CA ARG A 67 27.72 15.79 -7.76
C ARG A 67 26.24 15.90 -7.48
N ILE A 68 25.41 15.46 -8.42
CA ILE A 68 23.96 15.44 -8.34
C ILE A 68 23.49 14.01 -8.07
N LEU A 69 22.86 13.79 -6.92
CA LEU A 69 22.22 12.53 -6.61
C LEU A 69 20.82 12.52 -7.24
N MET A 70 20.57 11.59 -8.15
CA MET A 70 19.32 11.53 -8.90
C MET A 70 18.42 10.40 -8.36
N VAL A 71 17.21 10.74 -7.93
CA VAL A 71 16.21 9.84 -7.40
C VAL A 71 15.05 9.73 -8.37
N ARG A 72 14.81 8.52 -8.94
CA ARG A 72 13.72 8.25 -9.90
C ARG A 72 12.80 7.14 -9.42
N PRO A 73 11.82 7.44 -8.55
CA PRO A 73 10.83 6.45 -8.15
C PRO A 73 9.95 6.08 -9.34
N SER A 74 9.56 4.82 -9.47
CA SER A 74 8.71 4.37 -10.57
C SER A 74 7.91 3.12 -10.21
N GLY A 75 6.68 3.04 -10.73
CA GLY A 75 5.78 1.92 -10.49
C GLY A 75 5.13 1.94 -9.10
N ALA A 76 4.47 0.86 -8.71
CA ALA A 76 3.84 0.73 -7.40
C ALA A 76 4.82 0.18 -6.36
N TYR A 77 4.71 0.64 -5.12
CA TYR A 77 5.50 0.15 -3.99
C TYR A 77 4.62 -0.57 -2.98
N MET A 78 5.13 -1.66 -2.43
CA MET A 78 4.49 -2.43 -1.36
C MET A 78 5.50 -2.70 -0.25
N ASP A 79 5.04 -2.79 0.99
CA ASP A 79 5.88 -3.07 2.16
C ASP A 79 6.62 -4.40 1.97
N LEU A 80 5.90 -5.44 1.56
CA LEU A 80 6.46 -6.75 1.19
C LEU A 80 5.86 -7.19 -0.16
N PRO A 81 6.56 -7.00 -1.29
CA PRO A 81 6.11 -7.51 -2.58
C PRO A 81 6.11 -9.04 -2.59
N GLU A 82 5.08 -9.63 -3.17
CA GLU A 82 4.99 -11.08 -3.31
C GLU A 82 6.14 -11.63 -4.17
N GLN A 83 6.87 -12.60 -3.66
CA GLN A 83 7.96 -13.27 -4.36
C GLN A 83 7.50 -14.34 -5.36
N GLY A 84 6.20 -14.51 -5.58
CA GLY A 84 5.60 -15.46 -6.50
C GLY A 84 5.04 -14.79 -7.76
N GLY A 85 5.57 -15.10 -8.93
CA GLY A 85 4.90 -14.77 -10.18
C GLY A 85 3.70 -15.70 -10.37
N ASP A 86 2.49 -15.20 -10.15
CA ASP A 86 1.29 -15.94 -10.52
C ASP A 86 1.28 -16.12 -12.05
N LEU A 87 1.21 -17.38 -12.49
CA LEU A 87 1.13 -17.76 -13.89
C LEU A 87 -0.04 -17.05 -14.61
N THR A 88 -1.11 -16.71 -13.87
CA THR A 88 -2.26 -15.97 -14.38
C THR A 88 -1.91 -14.54 -14.75
N THR A 89 -1.05 -13.87 -13.96
CA THR A 89 -0.53 -12.51 -14.24
C THR A 89 0.40 -12.52 -15.46
N LEU A 90 1.19 -13.58 -15.62
CA LEU A 90 2.07 -13.77 -16.78
C LEU A 90 1.28 -14.01 -18.06
N LEU A 91 0.19 -14.80 -17.99
CA LEU A 91 -0.67 -15.16 -19.14
C LEU A 91 -1.67 -14.05 -19.50
N ALA A 92 -2.03 -13.18 -18.55
CA ALA A 92 -2.96 -12.07 -18.79
C ALA A 92 -2.34 -10.89 -19.57
N GLY A 93 -1.05 -10.94 -19.91
CA GLY A 93 -0.36 -9.90 -20.70
C GLY A 93 -0.38 -8.52 -20.01
N GLY A 94 -0.62 -8.49 -18.72
CA GLY A 94 -0.81 -7.26 -17.94
C GLY A 94 0.49 -6.49 -17.79
N GLY A 95 0.62 -5.38 -18.50
CA GLY A 95 1.75 -4.45 -18.45
C GLY A 95 1.87 -3.63 -17.15
N VAL A 96 1.28 -4.07 -16.05
CA VAL A 96 1.52 -3.48 -14.72
C VAL A 96 2.75 -4.17 -14.16
N GLY A 97 3.87 -3.46 -14.12
CA GLY A 97 5.12 -3.95 -13.53
C GLY A 97 4.89 -4.48 -12.11
N LYS A 98 5.65 -5.51 -11.71
CA LYS A 98 5.57 -6.05 -10.34
C LYS A 98 5.79 -4.92 -9.33
N PRO A 99 5.03 -4.87 -8.22
CA PRO A 99 5.30 -3.92 -7.15
C PRO A 99 6.74 -4.02 -6.67
N LYS A 100 7.33 -2.87 -6.32
CA LYS A 100 8.69 -2.79 -5.78
C LYS A 100 8.68 -2.78 -4.26
N PRO A 101 9.75 -3.26 -3.59
CA PRO A 101 9.87 -3.17 -2.16
C PRO A 101 9.94 -1.71 -1.71
N PHE A 102 9.05 -1.30 -0.81
CA PHE A 102 9.01 0.07 -0.31
C PHE A 102 10.23 0.38 0.56
N TYR A 103 10.64 -0.55 1.40
CA TYR A 103 11.75 -0.32 2.33
C TYR A 103 13.11 -0.26 1.63
N GLU A 104 13.28 -0.89 0.47
CA GLU A 104 14.48 -0.67 -0.38
C GLU A 104 14.52 0.78 -0.91
N LEU A 105 13.36 1.35 -1.27
CA LEU A 105 13.28 2.77 -1.66
C LEU A 105 13.66 3.67 -0.47
N LEU A 106 13.09 3.39 0.71
CA LEU A 106 13.33 4.20 1.91
C LEU A 106 14.81 4.19 2.32
N GLU A 107 15.43 3.01 2.37
CA GLU A 107 16.86 2.84 2.65
C GLU A 107 17.74 3.64 1.68
N ARG A 108 17.44 3.56 0.38
CA ARG A 108 18.17 4.35 -0.64
C ARG A 108 18.02 5.86 -0.44
N LEU A 109 16.84 6.31 -0.05
CA LEU A 109 16.63 7.72 0.28
C LEU A 109 17.43 8.14 1.51
N GLU A 110 17.54 7.28 2.53
CA GLU A 110 18.37 7.52 3.71
C GLU A 110 19.86 7.54 3.38
N GLU A 111 20.33 6.60 2.54
CA GLU A 111 21.69 6.62 2.01
C GLU A 111 21.96 7.93 1.26
N THR A 112 20.98 8.44 0.52
CA THR A 112 21.07 9.74 -0.17
C THR A 112 21.33 10.90 0.80
N ALA A 113 20.75 10.85 2.01
CA ALA A 113 21.03 11.86 3.03
C ALA A 113 22.48 11.84 3.52
N LYS A 114 23.12 10.67 3.53
CA LYS A 114 24.49 10.43 4.03
C LYS A 114 25.56 10.55 2.94
N ALA A 115 25.18 10.37 1.66
CA ALA A 115 26.11 10.37 0.53
C ALA A 115 26.77 11.75 0.33
N GLU A 116 27.94 11.79 -0.33
CA GLU A 116 28.57 13.02 -0.76
C GLU A 116 27.78 13.63 -1.95
N GLY A 117 27.61 14.93 -1.97
CA GLY A 117 26.90 15.67 -3.01
C GLY A 117 26.14 16.86 -2.42
N GLU A 118 26.05 17.94 -3.21
CA GLU A 118 25.41 19.19 -2.77
C GLU A 118 23.93 19.26 -3.15
N HIS A 119 23.53 18.51 -4.18
CA HIS A 119 22.19 18.55 -4.73
C HIS A 119 21.56 17.16 -4.86
N VAL A 120 20.25 17.10 -4.64
CA VAL A 120 19.42 15.92 -4.92
C VAL A 120 18.34 16.31 -5.92
N LEU A 121 18.24 15.56 -7.02
CA LEU A 121 17.22 15.75 -8.05
C LEU A 121 16.20 14.59 -8.01
N PHE A 122 14.99 14.90 -7.62
CA PHE A 122 13.85 13.99 -7.69
C PHE A 122 13.20 14.09 -9.07
N ASP A 123 13.45 13.12 -9.92
CA ASP A 123 12.75 12.97 -11.20
C ASP A 123 11.44 12.18 -10.96
N LEU A 124 10.34 12.91 -10.88
CA LEU A 124 9.02 12.36 -10.59
C LEU A 124 8.17 12.15 -11.85
N SER A 125 8.79 12.27 -13.05
CA SER A 125 8.10 12.12 -14.34
C SER A 125 7.69 10.67 -14.63
N GLY A 126 8.36 9.69 -14.03
CA GLY A 126 8.20 8.26 -14.35
C GLY A 126 6.90 7.60 -13.85
N GLY A 127 6.05 8.33 -13.14
CA GLY A 127 4.83 7.81 -12.54
C GLY A 127 5.10 6.72 -11.47
N PHE A 128 4.67 6.98 -10.25
CA PHE A 128 4.79 6.03 -9.14
C PHE A 128 3.60 6.15 -8.20
N VAL A 129 3.38 5.11 -7.39
CA VAL A 129 2.27 5.06 -6.43
C VAL A 129 2.82 4.69 -5.05
N LEU A 130 2.59 5.57 -4.08
CA LEU A 130 2.79 5.36 -2.65
C LEU A 130 1.46 5.58 -1.93
N ASN A 131 1.21 4.80 -0.90
CA ASN A 131 0.06 5.03 -0.02
C ASN A 131 0.36 6.14 1.01
N GLY A 132 -0.67 6.57 1.77
CA GLY A 132 -0.53 7.65 2.74
C GLY A 132 0.55 7.41 3.80
N PRO A 133 0.57 6.27 4.50
CA PRO A 133 1.65 5.91 5.41
C PRO A 133 3.05 5.92 4.78
N GLN A 134 3.23 5.36 3.59
CA GLN A 134 4.50 5.40 2.86
C GLN A 134 4.94 6.83 2.53
N LEU A 135 3.99 7.71 2.17
CA LEU A 135 4.29 9.13 1.96
C LEU A 135 4.75 9.81 3.25
N ALA A 136 4.21 9.46 4.42
CA ALA A 136 4.65 9.99 5.70
C ALA A 136 6.07 9.53 6.05
N GLU A 137 6.40 8.26 5.82
CA GLU A 137 7.76 7.73 6.02
C GLU A 137 8.76 8.41 5.07
N VAL A 138 8.43 8.58 3.79
CA VAL A 138 9.27 9.32 2.83
C VAL A 138 9.45 10.78 3.24
N ASP A 139 8.43 11.47 3.73
CA ASP A 139 8.52 12.88 4.16
C ASP A 139 9.51 13.07 5.31
N ARG A 140 9.59 12.12 6.26
CA ARG A 140 10.61 12.12 7.31
C ARG A 140 12.02 12.02 6.74
N VAL A 141 12.24 11.14 5.77
CA VAL A 141 13.55 11.00 5.11
C VAL A 141 13.88 12.24 4.27
N MET A 142 12.92 12.83 3.55
CA MET A 142 13.09 14.10 2.84
C MET A 142 13.51 15.22 3.80
N THR A 143 12.94 15.25 4.99
CA THR A 143 13.34 16.18 6.05
C THR A 143 14.79 15.94 6.49
N SER A 144 15.24 14.69 6.58
CA SER A 144 16.63 14.32 6.89
C SER A 144 17.59 14.77 5.78
N ILE A 145 17.22 14.55 4.50
CA ILE A 145 18.02 15.01 3.34
C ILE A 145 18.22 16.53 3.40
N ARG A 146 17.17 17.31 3.65
CA ARG A 146 17.29 18.77 3.77
C ARG A 146 18.16 19.19 4.96
N LYS A 147 18.01 18.51 6.11
CA LYS A 147 18.83 18.78 7.30
C LYS A 147 20.32 18.47 7.08
N SER A 148 20.67 17.59 6.16
CA SER A 148 22.07 17.31 5.79
C SER A 148 22.72 18.47 4.98
N GLY A 149 21.96 19.52 4.67
CA GLY A 149 22.44 20.70 3.93
C GLY A 149 22.36 20.57 2.41
N LYS A 150 21.84 19.47 1.90
CA LYS A 150 21.65 19.27 0.46
C LYS A 150 20.49 20.09 -0.06
N LYS A 151 20.66 20.70 -1.24
CA LYS A 151 19.58 21.38 -1.95
C LYS A 151 18.77 20.38 -2.75
N THR A 152 17.45 20.36 -2.55
CA THR A 152 16.53 19.41 -3.18
C THR A 152 15.77 20.05 -4.34
N TRP A 153 15.72 19.35 -5.45
CA TRP A 153 15.01 19.72 -6.67
C TRP A 153 14.01 18.64 -7.04
N ALA A 154 12.81 19.03 -7.44
CA ALA A 154 11.86 18.12 -8.06
C ALA A 154 11.67 18.50 -9.54
N TYR A 155 11.62 17.51 -10.41
CA TYR A 155 11.15 17.67 -11.78
C TYR A 155 9.87 16.88 -11.97
N ILE A 156 8.84 17.55 -12.49
CA ILE A 156 7.53 16.98 -12.79
C ILE A 156 7.11 17.32 -14.22
N GLU A 157 6.53 16.35 -14.90
CA GLU A 157 5.84 16.54 -16.18
C GLU A 157 4.33 16.66 -15.93
N SER A 158 3.79 15.65 -15.24
CA SER A 158 2.45 15.70 -14.66
C SER A 158 2.50 15.06 -13.28
N ALA A 159 1.78 15.62 -12.33
CA ALA A 159 1.78 15.12 -10.96
C ALA A 159 0.36 14.95 -10.44
N SER A 160 0.12 13.82 -9.77
CA SER A 160 -1.05 13.60 -8.93
C SER A 160 -0.81 14.15 -7.52
N THR A 161 -1.86 14.28 -6.72
CA THR A 161 -1.74 14.70 -5.32
C THR A 161 -0.70 13.88 -4.53
N GLY A 162 -0.60 12.56 -4.78
CA GLY A 162 0.38 11.69 -4.13
C GLY A 162 1.83 12.05 -4.49
N SER A 163 2.15 12.09 -5.79
CA SER A 163 3.51 12.43 -6.25
C SER A 163 3.88 13.87 -5.95
N TYR A 164 2.90 14.78 -5.98
CA TYR A 164 3.12 16.18 -5.67
C TYR A 164 3.50 16.42 -4.19
N GLN A 165 3.05 15.61 -3.24
CA GLN A 165 3.47 15.72 -1.85
C GLN A 165 5.00 15.58 -1.70
N ILE A 166 5.64 14.71 -2.49
CA ILE A 166 7.10 14.59 -2.52
C ILE A 166 7.73 15.81 -3.19
N ALA A 167 7.18 16.27 -4.31
CA ALA A 167 7.67 17.48 -4.97
C ALA A 167 7.58 18.70 -4.05
N ALA A 168 6.46 18.85 -3.33
CA ALA A 168 6.23 19.95 -2.40
C ALA A 168 7.25 19.98 -1.24
N ALA A 169 7.81 18.82 -0.88
CA ALA A 169 8.88 18.73 0.14
C ALA A 169 10.26 19.17 -0.39
N CYS A 170 10.45 19.44 -1.68
CA CYS A 170 11.70 19.90 -2.25
C CYS A 170 11.82 21.44 -2.18
N ASP A 171 13.07 21.94 -2.16
CA ASP A 171 13.36 23.39 -2.13
C ASP A 171 12.92 24.10 -3.42
N GLN A 172 12.98 23.40 -4.56
CA GLN A 172 12.60 23.95 -5.87
C GLN A 172 11.88 22.88 -6.70
N ILE A 173 10.80 23.31 -7.37
CA ILE A 173 10.02 22.46 -8.27
C ILE A 173 10.11 23.01 -9.70
N LEU A 174 10.67 22.20 -10.60
CA LEU A 174 10.73 22.44 -12.04
C LEU A 174 9.59 21.66 -12.70
N MET A 175 8.76 22.33 -13.47
CA MET A 175 7.64 21.69 -14.16
C MET A 175 7.71 21.88 -15.67
N ALA A 176 7.49 20.82 -16.42
CA ALA A 176 7.36 20.90 -17.88
C ALA A 176 6.21 21.85 -18.28
N ASP A 177 6.44 22.71 -19.27
CA ASP A 177 5.54 23.80 -19.68
C ASP A 177 4.18 23.33 -20.22
N LEU A 178 4.09 22.08 -20.73
CA LEU A 178 2.85 21.43 -21.17
C LEU A 178 2.29 20.44 -20.12
N GLY A 179 2.88 20.41 -18.95
CA GLY A 179 2.47 19.50 -17.88
C GLY A 179 1.16 19.90 -17.20
N SER A 180 0.66 19.00 -16.35
CA SER A 180 -0.54 19.22 -15.53
C SER A 180 -0.29 18.82 -14.08
N LEU A 181 -0.89 19.57 -13.15
CA LEU A 181 -0.84 19.28 -11.72
C LEU A 181 -2.26 18.99 -11.22
N GLU A 182 -2.46 17.81 -10.62
CA GLU A 182 -3.69 17.47 -9.93
C GLU A 182 -3.50 17.59 -8.42
N ILE A 183 -4.32 18.44 -7.78
CA ILE A 183 -4.43 18.56 -6.32
C ILE A 183 -5.88 18.21 -5.96
N GLY A 184 -6.14 16.93 -5.68
CA GLY A 184 -7.49 16.43 -5.37
C GLY A 184 -7.62 16.02 -3.90
N ALA A 185 -8.81 16.16 -3.34
CA ALA A 185 -9.17 15.56 -2.08
C ALA A 185 -9.38 14.04 -2.25
N PRO A 186 -9.14 13.23 -1.21
CA PRO A 186 -9.38 11.80 -1.26
C PRO A 186 -10.87 11.50 -1.46
N SER A 187 -11.15 10.41 -2.16
CA SER A 187 -12.50 9.94 -2.40
C SER A 187 -12.59 8.43 -2.26
N MET A 188 -13.76 7.94 -1.89
CA MET A 188 -14.07 6.52 -1.81
C MET A 188 -15.20 6.19 -2.78
N ASN A 189 -15.00 5.18 -3.62
CA ASN A 189 -16.03 4.65 -4.50
C ASN A 189 -16.50 3.30 -3.96
N VAL A 190 -17.80 3.20 -3.62
CA VAL A 190 -18.41 1.98 -3.09
C VAL A 190 -19.55 1.58 -4.01
N MET A 191 -19.46 0.38 -4.57
CA MET A 191 -20.52 -0.18 -5.42
C MET A 191 -21.56 -0.92 -4.57
N PHE A 192 -22.83 -0.65 -4.82
CA PHE A 192 -23.96 -1.32 -4.18
C PHE A 192 -24.61 -2.30 -5.16
N MET A 193 -24.70 -3.57 -4.77
CA MET A 193 -25.09 -4.69 -5.64
C MET A 193 -26.46 -5.26 -5.31
N LYS A 194 -27.14 -4.75 -4.27
CA LYS A 194 -28.44 -5.28 -3.82
C LYS A 194 -29.44 -5.43 -4.95
N ASP A 195 -29.64 -4.38 -5.74
CA ASP A 195 -30.65 -4.40 -6.81
C ASP A 195 -30.28 -5.40 -7.93
N ALA A 196 -28.99 -5.57 -8.20
CA ALA A 196 -28.52 -6.58 -9.15
C ALA A 196 -28.75 -8.01 -8.61
N PHE A 197 -28.52 -8.23 -7.32
CA PHE A 197 -28.79 -9.50 -6.68
C PHE A 197 -30.28 -9.83 -6.66
N ASP A 198 -31.14 -8.86 -6.33
CA ASP A 198 -32.60 -9.03 -6.39
C ASP A 198 -33.05 -9.39 -7.82
N LEU A 199 -32.51 -8.71 -8.84
CA LEU A 199 -32.79 -9.01 -10.25
C LEU A 199 -32.39 -10.44 -10.61
N LEU A 200 -31.23 -10.91 -10.13
CA LEU A 200 -30.74 -12.25 -10.40
C LEU A 200 -31.45 -13.33 -9.56
N GLY A 201 -32.10 -12.97 -8.48
CA GLY A 201 -32.70 -13.90 -7.51
C GLY A 201 -31.67 -14.44 -6.53
N VAL A 202 -30.63 -13.65 -6.24
CA VAL A 202 -29.65 -13.94 -5.17
C VAL A 202 -30.10 -13.20 -3.91
N HIS A 203 -30.26 -13.91 -2.81
CA HIS A 203 -30.55 -13.31 -1.52
C HIS A 203 -29.30 -13.34 -0.63
N MET A 204 -29.00 -12.24 0.06
CA MET A 204 -27.89 -12.15 0.99
C MET A 204 -28.40 -12.12 2.42
N ASP A 205 -28.20 -13.21 3.14
CA ASP A 205 -28.40 -13.24 4.59
C ASP A 205 -27.20 -12.58 5.28
N VAL A 206 -27.47 -11.58 6.11
CA VAL A 206 -26.44 -10.84 6.85
C VAL A 206 -26.80 -10.81 8.33
N ILE A 207 -25.79 -11.05 9.16
CA ILE A 207 -25.79 -10.84 10.59
C ILE A 207 -24.57 -10.00 10.95
N ARG A 208 -24.70 -9.05 11.87
CA ARG A 208 -23.58 -8.17 12.25
C ARG A 208 -23.71 -7.66 13.67
N CYS A 209 -22.57 -7.36 14.28
CA CYS A 209 -22.46 -6.58 15.51
C CYS A 209 -21.89 -5.21 15.18
N GLY A 210 -22.68 -4.19 15.53
CA GLY A 210 -22.35 -2.78 15.34
C GLY A 210 -22.86 -2.16 14.04
N ASP A 211 -23.41 -0.95 14.18
CA ASP A 211 -24.07 -0.22 13.09
C ASP A 211 -23.11 0.26 12.01
N PHE A 212 -21.82 0.42 12.36
CA PHE A 212 -20.76 0.91 11.47
C PHE A 212 -19.97 -0.21 10.78
N LYS A 213 -20.34 -1.49 10.96
CA LYS A 213 -19.73 -2.59 10.18
C LYS A 213 -20.27 -2.54 8.76
N GLY A 214 -19.79 -1.57 7.99
CA GLY A 214 -20.30 -1.15 6.69
C GLY A 214 -19.99 -2.11 5.55
N ALA A 215 -19.08 -3.07 5.75
CA ALA A 215 -18.68 -4.04 4.71
C ALA A 215 -19.84 -4.84 4.12
N VAL A 216 -20.94 -4.98 4.83
CA VAL A 216 -22.13 -5.73 4.39
C VAL A 216 -23.17 -4.87 3.67
N GLU A 217 -23.15 -3.55 3.84
CA GLU A 217 -24.18 -2.66 3.25
C GLU A 217 -24.25 -2.77 1.72
N PRO A 218 -23.14 -2.90 0.97
CA PRO A 218 -23.18 -3.04 -0.49
C PRO A 218 -24.01 -4.21 -1.00
N TYR A 219 -24.23 -5.21 -0.16
CA TYR A 219 -24.96 -6.44 -0.53
C TYR A 219 -26.44 -6.40 -0.15
N VAL A 220 -26.81 -5.58 0.84
CA VAL A 220 -28.16 -5.57 1.41
C VAL A 220 -28.88 -4.21 1.33
N LEU A 221 -28.17 -3.15 0.96
CA LEU A 221 -28.74 -1.83 0.78
C LEU A 221 -28.52 -1.33 -0.67
N PRO A 222 -29.42 -0.52 -1.22
CA PRO A 222 -29.23 0.08 -2.56
C PRO A 222 -28.27 1.28 -2.53
N ARG A 223 -27.90 1.78 -1.36
CA ARG A 223 -26.98 2.91 -1.14
C ARG A 223 -26.47 2.88 0.30
N MET A 224 -25.36 3.57 0.54
CA MET A 224 -24.75 3.72 1.87
C MET A 224 -25.72 4.40 2.84
N SER A 225 -25.79 3.89 4.07
CA SER A 225 -26.51 4.52 5.16
C SER A 225 -25.94 5.89 5.51
N GLU A 226 -26.78 6.80 6.00
CA GLU A 226 -26.37 8.19 6.29
C GLU A 226 -25.32 8.25 7.40
N HIS A 227 -25.47 7.46 8.45
CA HIS A 227 -24.50 7.43 9.56
C HIS A 227 -23.15 6.88 9.13
N LEU A 228 -23.10 5.84 8.28
CA LEU A 228 -21.87 5.30 7.75
C LEU A 228 -21.19 6.29 6.79
N ARG A 229 -21.98 6.97 5.93
CA ARG A 229 -21.48 8.04 5.05
C ARG A 229 -20.84 9.17 5.86
N ALA A 230 -21.53 9.66 6.89
CA ALA A 230 -21.00 10.72 7.76
C ALA A 230 -19.69 10.30 8.44
N HIS A 231 -19.62 9.05 8.89
CA HIS A 231 -18.42 8.51 9.51
C HIS A 231 -17.23 8.41 8.53
N TYR A 232 -17.46 7.92 7.31
CA TYR A 232 -16.41 7.86 6.29
C TYR A 232 -15.96 9.26 5.83
N VAL A 233 -16.89 10.22 5.71
CA VAL A 233 -16.52 11.60 5.39
C VAL A 233 -15.60 12.15 6.46
N ALA A 234 -15.94 12.01 7.75
CA ALA A 234 -15.09 12.49 8.86
C ALA A 234 -13.69 11.83 8.86
N MET A 235 -13.59 10.55 8.51
CA MET A 235 -12.29 9.87 8.35
C MET A 235 -11.52 10.42 7.14
N LEU A 236 -12.18 10.59 5.99
CA LEU A 236 -11.54 11.13 4.78
C LEU A 236 -11.08 12.58 4.97
N GLU A 237 -11.80 13.38 5.75
CA GLU A 237 -11.38 14.74 6.13
C GLU A 237 -10.06 14.74 6.88
N ARG A 238 -9.88 13.85 7.87
CA ARG A 238 -8.61 13.71 8.61
C ARG A 238 -7.46 13.23 7.72
N ILE A 239 -7.71 12.26 6.84
CA ILE A 239 -6.72 11.81 5.85
C ILE A 239 -6.33 12.96 4.91
N ASN A 240 -7.31 13.79 4.54
CA ASN A 240 -7.07 14.96 3.69
C ASN A 240 -6.25 16.04 4.40
N ASP A 241 -6.50 16.25 5.70
CA ASP A 241 -5.79 17.24 6.50
C ASP A 241 -4.28 16.97 6.47
N ALA A 242 -3.85 15.71 6.64
CA ALA A 242 -2.45 15.32 6.56
C ALA A 242 -1.80 15.68 5.21
N ALA A 243 -2.51 15.45 4.09
CA ALA A 243 -2.01 15.80 2.76
C ALA A 243 -1.96 17.33 2.55
N VAL A 244 -3.00 18.04 2.98
CA VAL A 244 -3.09 19.51 2.91
C VAL A 244 -1.98 20.17 3.71
N GLU A 245 -1.75 19.71 4.94
CA GLU A 245 -0.71 20.26 5.84
C GLU A 245 0.69 20.01 5.27
N ARG A 246 0.96 18.83 4.72
CA ARG A 246 2.25 18.50 4.10
C ARG A 246 2.53 19.39 2.89
N ILE A 247 1.56 19.58 1.99
CA ILE A 247 1.69 20.48 0.84
C ILE A 247 1.86 21.93 1.31
N ALA A 248 1.03 22.39 2.25
CA ALA A 248 1.09 23.75 2.77
C ALA A 248 2.45 24.07 3.40
N ALA A 249 2.97 23.15 4.23
CA ALA A 249 4.28 23.29 4.85
C ALA A 249 5.41 23.30 3.83
N GLY A 250 5.39 22.39 2.87
CA GLY A 250 6.41 22.28 1.82
C GLY A 250 6.44 23.50 0.90
N ARG A 251 5.30 24.09 0.60
CA ARG A 251 5.19 25.28 -0.26
C ARG A 251 5.15 26.61 0.52
N ASN A 252 5.27 26.57 1.83
CA ASN A 252 5.17 27.76 2.71
C ASN A 252 3.91 28.59 2.43
N MET A 253 2.77 27.90 2.29
CA MET A 253 1.47 28.53 2.05
C MET A 253 0.45 28.13 3.14
N GLY A 254 -0.67 28.87 3.22
CA GLY A 254 -1.74 28.49 4.16
C GLY A 254 -2.52 27.27 3.70
N THR A 255 -3.00 26.45 4.63
CA THR A 255 -3.84 25.26 4.34
C THR A 255 -5.11 25.63 3.58
N ALA A 256 -5.67 26.83 3.78
CA ALA A 256 -6.82 27.35 3.03
C ALA A 256 -6.54 27.47 1.52
N ALA A 257 -5.31 27.84 1.13
CA ALA A 257 -4.92 27.93 -0.28
C ALA A 257 -4.85 26.55 -0.93
N VAL A 258 -4.35 25.54 -0.21
CA VAL A 258 -4.32 24.15 -0.70
C VAL A 258 -5.75 23.59 -0.82
N ARG A 259 -6.64 23.88 0.13
CA ARG A 259 -8.05 23.47 0.05
C ARG A 259 -8.78 24.13 -1.12
N ALA A 260 -8.54 25.40 -1.38
CA ALA A 260 -9.07 26.08 -2.57
C ALA A 260 -8.51 25.45 -3.86
N ALA A 261 -7.26 25.00 -3.84
CA ALA A 261 -6.67 24.28 -4.96
C ALA A 261 -7.35 22.92 -5.19
N GLN A 262 -7.78 22.23 -4.14
CA GLN A 262 -8.55 20.98 -4.26
C GLN A 262 -9.91 21.18 -4.94
N GLU A 263 -10.55 22.32 -4.75
CA GLU A 263 -11.80 22.66 -5.44
C GLU A 263 -11.59 22.83 -6.95
N GLN A 264 -10.50 23.47 -7.38
CA GLN A 264 -10.12 23.57 -8.79
C GLN A 264 -9.64 22.24 -9.34
N ARG A 265 -8.93 21.45 -8.57
CA ARG A 265 -8.40 20.10 -8.79
C ARG A 265 -7.31 20.00 -9.84
N ILE A 266 -7.48 20.53 -11.05
CA ILE A 266 -6.52 20.39 -12.17
C ILE A 266 -5.96 21.76 -12.54
N TYR A 267 -4.65 21.84 -12.59
CA TYR A 267 -3.88 23.03 -12.96
C TYR A 267 -3.05 22.75 -14.21
N THR A 268 -3.08 23.67 -15.17
CA THR A 268 -2.03 23.74 -16.20
C THR A 268 -0.72 24.18 -15.58
N ALA A 269 0.39 23.92 -16.23
CA ALA A 269 1.72 24.32 -15.72
C ALA A 269 1.77 25.83 -15.37
N ARG A 270 1.19 26.69 -16.22
CA ARG A 270 1.14 28.14 -15.98
C ARG A 270 0.31 28.49 -14.73
N GLN A 271 -0.85 27.89 -14.57
CA GLN A 271 -1.69 28.10 -13.39
C GLN A 271 -1.00 27.60 -12.11
N ALA A 272 -0.27 26.48 -12.18
CA ALA A 272 0.49 25.95 -11.04
C ALA A 272 1.63 26.91 -10.63
N LEU A 273 2.30 27.56 -11.61
CA LEU A 273 3.30 28.58 -11.35
C LEU A 273 2.68 29.83 -10.73
N GLU A 274 1.60 30.35 -11.31
CA GLU A 274 0.90 31.54 -10.81
C GLU A 274 0.35 31.35 -9.40
N ALA A 275 -0.10 30.12 -9.06
CA ALA A 275 -0.60 29.78 -7.75
C ALA A 275 0.50 29.44 -6.73
N GLY A 276 1.79 29.43 -7.12
CA GLY A 276 2.92 29.15 -6.25
C GLY A 276 3.14 27.65 -5.94
N PHE A 277 2.50 26.76 -6.67
CA PHE A 277 2.69 25.31 -6.50
C PHE A 277 3.98 24.83 -7.16
N VAL A 278 4.50 25.53 -8.15
CA VAL A 278 5.79 25.23 -8.79
C VAL A 278 6.62 26.52 -8.87
N ASP A 279 7.94 26.38 -8.95
CA ASP A 279 8.85 27.53 -8.89
C ASP A 279 9.28 27.98 -10.28
N ARG A 280 9.34 27.05 -11.24
CA ARG A 280 9.81 27.38 -12.60
C ARG A 280 9.19 26.44 -13.63
N LEU A 281 8.80 27.01 -14.77
CA LEU A 281 8.49 26.24 -15.96
C LEU A 281 9.75 26.04 -16.81
N VAL A 282 9.88 24.83 -17.35
CA VAL A 282 10.98 24.43 -18.22
C VAL A 282 10.41 23.72 -19.46
N PRO A 283 11.12 23.73 -20.60
CA PRO A 283 10.71 22.94 -21.75
C PRO A 283 10.59 21.47 -21.41
N TRP A 284 9.73 20.73 -22.10
CA TRP A 284 9.60 19.28 -21.96
C TRP A 284 10.87 18.58 -22.47
N SER A 285 11.90 18.50 -21.65
CA SER A 285 13.26 18.08 -22.01
C SER A 285 13.85 17.02 -21.05
N GLY A 286 13.08 16.62 -20.04
CA GLY A 286 13.51 15.68 -18.99
C GLY A 286 14.29 16.35 -17.85
N ALA A 287 14.40 15.62 -16.74
CA ALA A 287 14.89 16.15 -15.46
C ALA A 287 16.31 16.72 -15.51
N ARG A 288 17.23 16.06 -16.22
CA ARG A 288 18.64 16.51 -16.32
C ARG A 288 18.75 17.84 -17.06
N ALA A 289 18.11 17.95 -18.23
CA ALA A 289 18.12 19.19 -19.01
C ALA A 289 17.39 20.32 -18.27
N ALA A 290 16.32 19.99 -17.55
CA ALA A 290 15.58 20.94 -16.70
C ALA A 290 16.48 21.50 -15.59
N LEU A 291 17.26 20.67 -14.92
CA LEU A 291 18.19 21.11 -13.87
C LEU A 291 19.37 21.93 -14.46
N ALA A 292 19.94 21.48 -15.55
CA ALA A 292 21.00 22.25 -16.25
C ALA A 292 20.51 23.66 -16.60
N LEU A 293 19.32 23.79 -17.18
CA LEU A 293 18.70 25.07 -17.48
C LEU A 293 18.41 25.91 -16.21
N ALA A 294 18.02 25.27 -15.12
CA ALA A 294 17.69 25.96 -13.86
C ALA A 294 18.92 26.48 -13.15
N THR A 295 20.04 25.77 -13.20
CA THR A 295 21.33 26.13 -12.57
C THR A 295 22.23 26.94 -13.47
N GLY A 296 22.01 26.91 -14.78
CA GLY A 296 22.93 27.50 -15.79
C GLY A 296 24.22 26.70 -15.94
N ASN A 297 24.28 25.46 -15.50
CA ASN A 297 25.42 24.56 -15.60
C ASN A 297 25.04 23.31 -16.41
N GLU A 298 25.70 23.09 -17.55
CA GLU A 298 25.50 21.93 -18.43
C GLU A 298 26.37 20.73 -18.03
N ASP A 299 27.47 20.98 -17.33
CA ASP A 299 28.48 19.98 -16.94
C ASP A 299 28.21 19.41 -15.54
N LEU A 300 26.94 18.93 -15.30
CA LEU A 300 26.55 18.34 -14.05
C LEU A 300 26.83 16.83 -14.03
N ASN A 301 27.49 16.35 -12.98
CA ASN A 301 27.74 14.91 -12.80
C ASN A 301 26.61 14.26 -12.06
N TYR A 302 25.88 13.36 -12.73
CA TYR A 302 24.70 12.67 -12.19
C TYR A 302 25.02 11.26 -11.72
N GLU A 303 24.63 10.93 -10.49
CA GLU A 303 24.66 9.58 -9.95
C GLU A 303 23.22 9.15 -9.60
N ASP A 304 22.80 7.97 -10.08
CA ASP A 304 21.47 7.43 -9.78
C ASP A 304 21.47 6.81 -8.38
N ALA A 305 20.80 7.47 -7.46
CA ALA A 305 20.72 7.05 -6.06
C ALA A 305 19.90 5.74 -5.85
N LEU A 306 19.05 5.38 -6.83
CA LEU A 306 18.21 4.18 -6.76
C LEU A 306 18.77 2.99 -7.57
N GLU A 307 19.83 3.18 -8.38
CA GLU A 307 20.51 2.05 -9.02
C GLU A 307 21.30 1.26 -7.97
N ALA A 308 20.83 0.08 -7.64
CA ALA A 308 21.65 -0.89 -6.91
C ALA A 308 22.93 -1.20 -7.71
N PRO A 309 24.09 -1.42 -7.06
CA PRO A 309 25.22 -2.02 -7.72
C PRO A 309 24.73 -3.25 -8.47
N ARG A 310 24.93 -3.31 -9.79
CA ARG A 310 24.48 -4.42 -10.61
C ARG A 310 25.18 -5.69 -10.15
N GLU A 311 24.64 -6.39 -9.16
CA GLU A 311 24.87 -7.82 -9.05
C GLU A 311 24.36 -8.43 -10.35
N ARG A 312 25.28 -9.00 -11.13
CA ARG A 312 24.93 -9.83 -12.28
C ARG A 312 24.05 -10.95 -11.78
N LYS A 313 22.73 -10.75 -11.81
CA LYS A 313 21.78 -11.86 -11.65
C LYS A 313 22.13 -12.84 -12.77
N ALA A 314 22.70 -13.98 -12.38
CA ALA A 314 22.94 -15.08 -13.29
C ALA A 314 21.63 -15.34 -14.04
N ASN A 315 21.66 -15.32 -15.37
CA ASN A 315 20.50 -15.69 -16.19
C ASN A 315 20.04 -17.07 -15.74
N VAL A 316 18.98 -17.11 -14.94
CA VAL A 316 18.34 -18.35 -14.53
C VAL A 316 17.75 -18.94 -15.81
N GLY A 317 18.38 -19.97 -16.36
CA GLY A 317 17.93 -20.60 -17.59
C GLY A 317 16.51 -21.13 -17.42
N PHE A 318 15.71 -21.12 -18.50
CA PHE A 318 14.32 -21.61 -18.52
C PHE A 318 14.17 -22.99 -17.84
N MET A 319 15.15 -23.90 -18.02
CA MET A 319 15.18 -25.21 -17.36
C MET A 319 15.35 -25.12 -15.83
N GLN A 320 16.08 -24.15 -15.34
CA GLN A 320 16.26 -23.92 -13.89
C GLN A 320 14.99 -23.34 -13.27
N MET A 321 14.28 -22.46 -14.00
CA MET A 321 12.97 -21.95 -13.63
C MET A 321 11.91 -23.05 -13.60
N LEU A 322 11.92 -23.96 -14.59
CA LEU A 322 11.03 -25.12 -14.64
C LEU A 322 11.31 -26.11 -13.49
N THR A 323 12.58 -26.31 -13.14
CA THR A 323 12.99 -27.17 -12.01
C THR A 323 12.55 -26.56 -10.67
N GLN A 324 12.60 -25.24 -10.52
CA GLN A 324 12.08 -24.54 -9.33
C GLN A 324 10.55 -24.66 -9.22
N LEU A 325 9.84 -24.62 -10.37
CA LEU A 325 8.39 -24.77 -10.41
C LEU A 325 7.95 -26.21 -10.07
N MET A 326 8.72 -27.22 -10.53
CA MET A 326 8.40 -28.62 -10.31
C MET A 326 8.90 -29.17 -8.96
N ASN A 327 9.83 -28.51 -8.32
CA ASN A 327 10.39 -28.88 -7.02
C ASN A 327 10.51 -27.61 -6.16
N PRO A 328 9.41 -27.11 -5.57
CA PRO A 328 9.50 -26.01 -4.61
C PRO A 328 10.40 -26.50 -3.49
N ARG A 329 11.62 -25.96 -3.43
CA ARG A 329 12.49 -26.18 -2.26
C ARG A 329 11.69 -25.74 -1.06
N LYS A 330 11.53 -26.61 -0.04
CA LYS A 330 11.18 -26.14 1.30
C LYS A 330 12.23 -25.08 1.63
N GLU A 331 11.81 -23.83 1.73
CA GLU A 331 12.67 -22.81 2.29
C GLU A 331 13.13 -23.36 3.65
N LYS A 332 14.44 -23.39 3.86
CA LYS A 332 14.98 -23.65 5.19
C LYS A 332 14.46 -22.54 6.10
N ASP A 333 14.04 -22.93 7.30
CA ASP A 333 13.73 -21.96 8.33
C ASP A 333 14.90 -20.97 8.45
N PRO A 334 14.66 -19.66 8.54
CA PRO A 334 15.72 -18.69 8.67
C PRO A 334 16.53 -18.99 9.96
N GLU A 335 17.83 -19.14 9.80
CA GLU A 335 18.76 -19.28 10.94
C GLU A 335 19.23 -17.88 11.33
N PHE A 336 18.96 -17.49 12.57
CA PHE A 336 19.39 -16.21 13.15
C PHE A 336 20.63 -16.47 14.01
N GLU A 337 21.82 -16.25 13.43
CA GLU A 337 23.11 -16.52 14.12
C GLU A 337 23.56 -15.35 14.99
N ASP A 338 23.21 -14.09 14.59
CA ASP A 338 23.58 -12.87 15.29
C ASP A 338 22.38 -12.22 16.00
N ASP A 339 22.67 -11.34 16.95
CA ASP A 339 21.65 -10.55 17.65
C ASP A 339 20.86 -9.68 16.66
N THR A 340 19.60 -10.04 16.47
CA THR A 340 18.74 -9.50 15.40
C THR A 340 17.38 -9.06 15.94
N ILE A 341 16.85 -7.96 15.42
CA ILE A 341 15.43 -7.61 15.54
C ILE A 341 14.72 -8.11 14.27
N ALA A 342 13.76 -9.00 14.44
CA ALA A 342 13.00 -9.54 13.34
C ALA A 342 11.81 -8.64 12.99
N VAL A 343 11.50 -8.52 11.71
CA VAL A 343 10.25 -7.89 11.23
C VAL A 343 9.32 -8.97 10.70
N LEU A 344 8.23 -9.22 11.42
CA LEU A 344 7.17 -10.13 10.99
C LEU A 344 6.13 -9.35 10.18
N HIS A 345 6.06 -9.59 8.88
CA HIS A 345 5.05 -8.97 8.02
C HIS A 345 3.75 -9.78 8.03
N LEU A 346 2.65 -9.15 8.43
CA LEU A 346 1.28 -9.66 8.33
C LEU A 346 0.55 -8.88 7.24
N GLN A 347 0.59 -9.38 5.99
CA GLN A 347 0.05 -8.70 4.82
C GLN A 347 -1.05 -9.52 4.15
N GLY A 348 -2.20 -8.89 3.89
CA GLY A 348 -3.33 -9.51 3.21
C GLY A 348 -4.49 -9.90 4.13
N GLY A 349 -5.45 -10.65 3.59
CA GLY A 349 -6.60 -11.16 4.35
C GLY A 349 -6.21 -12.29 5.31
N ILE A 350 -6.78 -12.30 6.51
CA ILE A 350 -6.53 -13.35 7.51
C ILE A 350 -7.48 -14.53 7.25
N VAL A 351 -6.91 -15.72 7.07
CA VAL A 351 -7.66 -16.94 6.75
C VAL A 351 -7.22 -18.14 7.59
N ASP A 352 -8.12 -19.07 7.81
CA ASP A 352 -7.79 -20.35 8.44
C ASP A 352 -7.09 -21.26 7.41
N GLY A 353 -6.09 -21.99 7.86
CA GLY A 353 -5.41 -22.96 7.00
C GLY A 353 -4.10 -23.47 7.58
N THR A 354 -3.56 -24.51 6.95
CA THR A 354 -2.32 -25.19 7.33
C THR A 354 -1.20 -25.02 6.29
N SER A 355 -1.48 -24.39 5.17
CA SER A 355 -0.53 -24.18 4.09
C SER A 355 -0.50 -22.71 3.69
N ALA A 356 0.68 -22.14 3.50
CA ALA A 356 0.84 -20.77 3.06
C ALA A 356 0.13 -20.50 1.72
N ALA A 357 -0.49 -19.34 1.60
CA ALA A 357 -1.14 -18.87 0.38
C ALA A 357 -0.70 -17.44 0.10
N ALA A 358 -0.31 -17.18 -1.16
CA ALA A 358 0.11 -15.84 -1.59
C ALA A 358 -0.99 -14.80 -1.33
N GLY A 359 -0.61 -13.62 -0.84
CA GLY A 359 -1.55 -12.52 -0.56
C GLY A 359 -2.46 -12.75 0.64
N SER A 360 -2.21 -13.77 1.46
CA SER A 360 -3.02 -14.10 2.63
C SER A 360 -2.17 -14.39 3.86
N ILE A 361 -2.68 -13.99 5.02
CA ILE A 361 -2.14 -14.36 6.33
C ILE A 361 -2.85 -15.65 6.76
N VAL A 362 -2.17 -16.79 6.57
CA VAL A 362 -2.74 -18.11 6.90
C VAL A 362 -2.35 -18.48 8.33
N SER A 363 -3.33 -18.82 9.17
CA SER A 363 -3.14 -19.02 10.61
C SER A 363 -2.03 -20.01 10.97
N GLY A 364 -2.03 -21.21 10.38
CA GLY A 364 -1.03 -22.25 10.70
C GLY A 364 0.40 -21.80 10.46
N PRO A 365 0.82 -21.50 9.22
CA PRO A 365 2.17 -21.04 8.92
C PRO A 365 2.57 -19.77 9.68
N THR A 366 1.63 -18.86 9.94
CA THR A 366 1.90 -17.63 10.70
C THR A 366 2.22 -17.97 12.16
N VAL A 367 1.44 -18.84 12.79
CA VAL A 367 1.68 -19.32 14.16
C VAL A 367 3.02 -20.04 14.26
N ASP A 368 3.34 -20.91 13.29
CA ASP A 368 4.63 -21.61 13.25
C ASP A 368 5.81 -20.62 13.17
N THR A 369 5.69 -19.58 12.33
CA THR A 369 6.71 -18.52 12.24
C THR A 369 6.84 -17.74 13.55
N ILE A 370 5.73 -17.40 14.21
CA ILE A 370 5.77 -16.71 15.51
C ILE A 370 6.47 -17.58 16.57
N HIS A 371 6.18 -18.86 16.60
CA HIS A 371 6.84 -19.80 17.51
C HIS A 371 8.34 -19.93 17.21
N LEU A 372 8.75 -19.97 15.94
CA LEU A 372 10.15 -19.95 15.54
C LEU A 372 10.85 -18.70 16.10
N LEU A 373 10.28 -17.51 15.87
CA LEU A 373 10.81 -16.25 16.39
C LEU A 373 10.89 -16.23 17.92
N ALA A 374 9.90 -16.80 18.61
CA ALA A 374 9.86 -16.88 20.06
C ALA A 374 11.00 -17.74 20.66
N HIS A 375 11.45 -18.77 19.93
CA HIS A 375 12.46 -19.72 20.41
C HIS A 375 13.87 -19.53 19.82
N SER A 376 14.03 -18.67 18.82
CA SER A 376 15.34 -18.38 18.21
C SER A 376 16.18 -17.49 19.13
N GLU A 377 17.33 -17.97 19.61
CA GLU A 377 18.21 -17.23 20.53
C GLU A 377 18.77 -15.96 19.92
N GLY A 378 19.06 -15.95 18.61
CA GLY A 378 19.55 -14.79 17.87
C GLY A 378 18.51 -13.67 17.70
N VAL A 379 17.20 -13.95 17.84
CA VAL A 379 16.15 -12.93 17.77
C VAL A 379 15.97 -12.27 19.13
N LYS A 380 16.30 -10.98 19.26
CA LYS A 380 16.22 -10.22 20.51
C LYS A 380 14.91 -9.47 20.70
N GLY A 381 14.19 -9.23 19.63
CA GLY A 381 12.88 -8.57 19.65
C GLY A 381 12.19 -8.66 18.29
N VAL A 382 10.91 -8.35 18.24
CA VAL A 382 10.11 -8.49 17.03
C VAL A 382 9.27 -7.23 16.80
N VAL A 383 9.35 -6.66 15.60
CA VAL A 383 8.36 -5.72 15.10
C VAL A 383 7.35 -6.49 14.26
N VAL A 384 6.07 -6.36 14.59
CA VAL A 384 4.97 -6.93 13.80
C VAL A 384 4.43 -5.84 12.89
N ARG A 385 4.79 -5.89 11.60
CA ARG A 385 4.29 -4.97 10.58
C ARG A 385 2.99 -5.50 9.98
N ILE A 386 1.89 -4.75 10.15
CA ILE A 386 0.54 -5.20 9.76
C ILE A 386 0.01 -4.35 8.62
N ASN A 387 -0.41 -5.02 7.54
CA ASN A 387 -1.13 -4.42 6.43
C ASN A 387 -2.30 -5.34 6.01
N SER A 388 -3.37 -5.34 6.84
CA SER A 388 -4.48 -6.30 6.75
C SER A 388 -5.84 -5.66 7.00
N PRO A 389 -6.86 -5.92 6.15
CA PRO A 389 -8.24 -5.52 6.41
C PRO A 389 -8.94 -6.41 7.45
N GLY A 390 -8.26 -7.47 7.92
CA GLY A 390 -8.80 -8.52 8.78
C GLY A 390 -9.21 -9.76 8.00
N GLY A 391 -10.13 -10.54 8.56
CA GLY A 391 -10.59 -11.81 7.97
C GLY A 391 -11.22 -12.72 9.01
N SER A 392 -10.82 -13.99 9.02
CA SER A 392 -11.32 -15.02 9.94
C SER A 392 -11.04 -14.66 11.41
N ALA A 393 -12.06 -14.71 12.23
CA ALA A 393 -11.95 -14.47 13.66
C ALA A 393 -11.13 -15.57 14.37
N THR A 394 -11.33 -16.83 13.98
CA THR A 394 -10.61 -17.98 14.55
C THR A 394 -9.12 -17.94 14.21
N ALA A 395 -8.79 -17.59 12.98
CA ALA A 395 -7.40 -17.39 12.56
C ALA A 395 -6.75 -16.21 13.31
N SER A 396 -7.49 -15.11 13.48
CA SER A 396 -7.01 -13.94 14.23
C SER A 396 -6.75 -14.24 15.70
N GLU A 397 -7.62 -15.06 16.33
CA GLU A 397 -7.43 -15.51 17.71
C GLU A 397 -6.17 -16.40 17.85
N ALA A 398 -5.98 -17.37 16.94
CA ALA A 398 -4.80 -18.23 16.96
C ALA A 398 -3.51 -17.41 16.85
N ILE A 399 -3.46 -16.43 15.96
CA ILE A 399 -2.32 -15.53 15.78
C ILE A 399 -2.11 -14.65 17.03
N LEU A 400 -3.19 -14.07 17.59
CA LEU A 400 -3.12 -13.25 18.80
C LEU A 400 -2.51 -14.05 19.97
N LEU A 401 -2.95 -15.30 20.18
CA LEU A 401 -2.43 -16.15 21.24
C LEU A 401 -0.93 -16.44 21.06
N ALA A 402 -0.50 -16.77 19.85
CA ALA A 402 0.92 -16.99 19.55
C ALA A 402 1.75 -15.71 19.75
N LEU A 403 1.25 -14.53 19.35
CA LEU A 403 1.91 -13.24 19.58
C LEU A 403 1.99 -12.89 21.07
N ARG A 404 1.00 -13.28 21.87
CA ARG A 404 1.04 -13.12 23.33
C ARG A 404 2.15 -13.96 23.95
N ASP A 405 2.25 -15.23 23.54
CA ASP A 405 3.32 -16.14 24.01
C ASP A 405 4.72 -15.64 23.58
N LEU A 406 4.83 -15.04 22.40
CA LEU A 406 6.07 -14.38 21.94
C LEU A 406 6.40 -13.18 22.83
N ALA A 407 5.41 -12.33 23.15
CA ALA A 407 5.59 -11.11 23.95
C ALA A 407 5.92 -11.37 25.42
N GLU A 408 5.68 -12.58 25.93
CA GLU A 408 6.16 -13.01 27.24
C GLU A 408 7.68 -13.27 27.26
N LYS A 409 8.29 -13.54 26.10
CA LYS A 409 9.69 -13.93 25.95
C LYS A 409 10.57 -12.80 25.40
N LYS A 410 10.00 -11.94 24.57
CA LYS A 410 10.76 -10.94 23.80
C LYS A 410 9.98 -9.63 23.68
N PRO A 411 10.67 -8.48 23.55
CA PRO A 411 10.05 -7.22 23.16
C PRO A 411 9.28 -7.36 21.86
N VAL A 412 8.03 -6.88 21.85
CA VAL A 412 7.16 -6.85 20.66
C VAL A 412 6.57 -5.45 20.51
N VAL A 413 6.64 -4.87 19.32
CA VAL A 413 6.00 -3.62 18.95
C VAL A 413 5.23 -3.81 17.65
N PHE A 414 4.02 -3.27 17.58
CA PHE A 414 3.20 -3.30 16.37
C PHE A 414 3.41 -2.02 15.56
N SER A 415 3.64 -2.17 14.26
CA SER A 415 3.68 -1.09 13.27
C SER A 415 2.61 -1.33 12.21
N MET A 416 1.64 -0.43 12.12
CA MET A 416 0.55 -0.52 11.15
C MET A 416 0.95 0.11 9.82
N GLY A 417 0.67 -0.57 8.72
CA GLY A 417 0.81 -0.04 7.35
C GLY A 417 -0.40 0.80 6.93
N SER A 418 -0.83 0.66 5.69
CA SER A 418 -1.99 1.41 5.19
C SER A 418 -3.30 0.99 5.84
N VAL A 419 -3.44 -0.29 6.19
CA VAL A 419 -4.64 -0.84 6.83
C VAL A 419 -4.26 -1.84 7.91
N ALA A 420 -4.81 -1.69 9.11
CA ALA A 420 -4.77 -2.69 10.18
C ALA A 420 -6.12 -2.70 10.88
N ALA A 421 -7.12 -3.34 10.26
CA ALA A 421 -8.52 -3.22 10.66
C ALA A 421 -9.16 -4.58 10.94
N SER A 422 -10.21 -4.61 11.77
CA SER A 422 -10.94 -5.84 12.12
C SER A 422 -9.99 -6.92 12.67
N GLY A 423 -9.86 -8.09 12.04
CA GLY A 423 -8.87 -9.10 12.41
C GLY A 423 -7.44 -8.58 12.45
N GLY A 424 -7.08 -7.62 11.57
CA GLY A 424 -5.77 -6.97 11.57
C GLY A 424 -5.53 -6.09 12.81
N TYR A 425 -6.58 -5.46 13.36
CA TYR A 425 -6.51 -4.80 14.67
C TYR A 425 -6.56 -5.82 15.83
N TYR A 426 -7.37 -6.88 15.67
CA TYR A 426 -7.52 -7.94 16.67
C TYR A 426 -6.19 -8.51 17.12
N VAL A 427 -5.31 -8.87 16.18
CA VAL A 427 -4.01 -9.48 16.49
C VAL A 427 -3.06 -8.56 17.26
N THR A 428 -3.30 -7.25 17.30
CA THR A 428 -2.50 -6.31 18.10
C THR A 428 -2.90 -6.26 19.57
N CYS A 429 -4.04 -6.87 19.94
CA CYS A 429 -4.66 -6.72 21.26
C CYS A 429 -4.00 -7.58 22.36
N ILE A 430 -2.67 -7.46 22.51
CA ILE A 430 -1.88 -8.19 23.52
C ILE A 430 -1.26 -7.28 24.59
N GLY A 431 -1.60 -5.99 24.63
CA GLY A 431 -1.06 -5.04 25.61
C GLY A 431 0.37 -4.57 25.32
N ARG A 432 0.81 -4.59 24.06
CA ARG A 432 2.11 -4.07 23.61
C ARG A 432 1.92 -2.80 22.79
N PRO A 433 2.97 -1.95 22.65
CA PRO A 433 2.86 -0.69 21.92
C PRO A 433 2.40 -0.88 20.47
N ILE A 434 1.52 0.02 20.02
CA ILE A 434 0.96 0.05 18.67
C ILE A 434 1.29 1.41 18.04
N LEU A 435 2.00 1.40 16.91
CA LEU A 435 2.30 2.55 16.09
C LEU A 435 1.49 2.54 14.79
N ALA A 436 1.03 3.70 14.38
CA ALA A 436 0.37 3.91 13.09
C ALA A 436 0.78 5.25 12.51
N GLU A 437 0.73 5.39 11.19
CA GLU A 437 0.84 6.68 10.54
C GLU A 437 -0.50 7.44 10.58
N GLU A 438 -0.48 8.76 10.44
CA GLU A 438 -1.68 9.63 10.49
C GLU A 438 -2.82 9.13 9.60
N THR A 439 -2.46 8.63 8.41
CA THR A 439 -3.38 8.19 7.37
C THR A 439 -3.65 6.68 7.35
N THR A 440 -3.09 5.92 8.30
CA THR A 440 -3.40 4.51 8.49
C THR A 440 -4.89 4.33 8.75
N ILE A 441 -5.53 3.35 8.13
CA ILE A 441 -6.92 2.98 8.40
C ILE A 441 -6.94 1.82 9.40
N THR A 442 -7.55 2.03 10.59
CA THR A 442 -7.56 1.01 11.65
C THR A 442 -8.90 0.90 12.37
N GLY A 443 -8.96 0.13 13.46
CA GLY A 443 -10.18 -0.13 14.21
C GLY A 443 -11.05 -1.19 13.54
N SER A 444 -12.21 -0.80 13.02
CA SER A 444 -13.23 -1.74 12.47
C SER A 444 -13.57 -2.86 13.47
N ILE A 445 -13.58 -2.51 14.79
CA ILE A 445 -13.88 -3.46 15.88
C ILE A 445 -15.34 -3.83 15.79
N GLY A 446 -15.62 -4.98 15.16
CA GLY A 446 -16.95 -5.48 14.88
C GLY A 446 -16.87 -6.77 14.08
N VAL A 447 -17.93 -7.55 14.13
CA VAL A 447 -18.03 -8.87 13.51
C VAL A 447 -19.24 -8.91 12.59
N PHE A 448 -19.15 -9.64 11.49
CA PHE A 448 -20.29 -9.96 10.64
C PHE A 448 -20.17 -11.38 10.10
N GLY A 449 -21.33 -11.94 9.78
CA GLY A 449 -21.47 -13.14 8.99
C GLY A 449 -22.36 -12.89 7.79
N MET A 450 -22.06 -13.52 6.67
CA MET A 450 -22.83 -13.36 5.44
C MET A 450 -22.94 -14.69 4.71
N LYS A 451 -24.13 -14.99 4.19
CA LYS A 451 -24.41 -16.18 3.39
C LYS A 451 -25.19 -15.80 2.14
N PRO A 452 -24.68 -16.04 0.92
CA PRO A 452 -25.49 -15.95 -0.29
C PRO A 452 -26.46 -17.13 -0.38
N SER A 453 -27.70 -16.85 -0.82
CA SER A 453 -28.72 -17.85 -1.11
C SER A 453 -29.09 -17.79 -2.57
N LEU A 454 -28.76 -18.85 -3.31
CA LEU A 454 -28.81 -18.92 -4.77
C LEU A 454 -30.01 -19.71 -5.31
N GLY A 455 -30.86 -20.28 -4.46
CA GLY A 455 -31.93 -21.20 -4.87
C GLY A 455 -32.90 -20.57 -5.86
N ALA A 456 -33.27 -19.29 -5.70
CA ALA A 456 -34.13 -18.62 -6.66
C ALA A 456 -33.44 -18.40 -8.02
N LEU A 457 -32.14 -18.09 -8.05
CA LEU A 457 -31.35 -18.04 -9.27
C LEU A 457 -31.30 -19.40 -9.96
N LEU A 458 -31.00 -20.45 -9.21
CA LEU A 458 -30.94 -21.84 -9.74
C LEU A 458 -32.29 -22.26 -10.35
N ARG A 459 -33.40 -21.99 -9.67
CA ARG A 459 -34.75 -22.26 -10.19
C ARG A 459 -35.06 -21.52 -11.48
N ARG A 460 -34.55 -20.29 -11.65
CA ARG A 460 -34.73 -19.51 -12.92
C ARG A 460 -34.05 -20.17 -14.11
N VAL A 461 -32.96 -20.91 -13.89
CA VAL A 461 -32.24 -21.65 -14.95
C VAL A 461 -32.61 -23.13 -15.00
N GLY A 462 -33.68 -23.55 -14.28
CA GLY A 462 -34.21 -24.92 -14.32
C GLY A 462 -33.47 -25.91 -13.43
N ILE A 463 -32.64 -25.45 -12.48
CA ILE A 463 -31.95 -26.29 -11.51
C ILE A 463 -32.74 -26.28 -10.20
N HIS A 464 -33.08 -27.47 -9.71
CA HIS A 464 -33.78 -27.67 -8.44
C HIS A 464 -32.85 -28.43 -7.50
N GLU A 465 -32.73 -27.95 -6.26
CA GLU A 465 -31.98 -28.60 -5.20
C GLU A 465 -32.96 -29.07 -4.12
N GLU A 466 -32.78 -30.29 -3.65
CA GLU A 466 -33.53 -30.86 -2.52
C GLU A 466 -32.52 -31.23 -1.43
N ILE A 467 -32.76 -30.72 -0.22
CA ILE A 467 -31.91 -30.98 0.94
C ILE A 467 -32.56 -32.13 1.74
N VAL A 468 -31.90 -33.26 1.76
CA VAL A 468 -32.31 -34.40 2.60
C VAL A 468 -31.51 -34.36 3.90
N GLY A 469 -32.15 -34.00 4.99
CA GLY A 469 -31.54 -33.87 6.31
C GLY A 469 -32.37 -34.54 7.40
N LEU A 470 -31.75 -34.80 8.56
CA LEU A 470 -32.41 -35.42 9.71
C LEU A 470 -33.30 -34.43 10.47
N ASP A 471 -33.02 -33.15 10.37
CA ASP A 471 -33.77 -32.07 11.02
C ASP A 471 -33.70 -30.76 10.24
N ALA A 472 -34.43 -29.76 10.72
CA ALA A 472 -34.49 -28.43 10.08
C ALA A 472 -33.13 -27.66 10.11
N SER A 473 -32.18 -28.06 10.94
CA SER A 473 -30.86 -27.41 10.99
C SER A 473 -29.94 -27.85 9.86
N ALA A 474 -30.21 -28.97 9.19
CA ALA A 474 -29.42 -29.51 8.09
C ALA A 474 -29.28 -28.51 6.92
N SER A 475 -30.28 -27.65 6.69
CA SER A 475 -30.26 -26.62 5.65
C SER A 475 -29.52 -25.34 6.03
N MET A 476 -29.07 -25.18 7.28
CA MET A 476 -28.54 -23.91 7.80
C MET A 476 -27.33 -23.41 7.02
N MET A 477 -26.46 -24.30 6.58
CA MET A 477 -25.26 -23.97 5.80
C MET A 477 -25.46 -24.08 4.28
N SER A 478 -26.66 -24.49 3.82
CA SER A 478 -26.97 -24.55 2.40
C SER A 478 -27.00 -23.14 1.77
N MET A 479 -26.46 -23.05 0.57
CA MET A 479 -26.51 -21.84 -0.25
C MET A 479 -27.81 -21.75 -1.08
N SER A 480 -28.75 -22.69 -0.97
CA SER A 480 -29.98 -22.70 -1.77
C SER A 480 -31.08 -21.87 -1.16
N GLU A 481 -31.22 -21.90 0.15
CA GLU A 481 -32.35 -21.23 0.85
C GLU A 481 -31.83 -20.17 1.84
N PRO A 482 -32.55 -19.06 1.99
CA PRO A 482 -32.28 -18.08 3.05
C PRO A 482 -32.38 -18.70 4.43
N TRP A 483 -31.69 -18.13 5.39
CA TRP A 483 -31.85 -18.52 6.79
C TRP A 483 -33.27 -18.24 7.29
N THR A 484 -33.80 -19.17 8.04
CA THR A 484 -35.02 -18.92 8.86
C THR A 484 -34.68 -17.96 10.00
N ASP A 485 -35.69 -17.36 10.61
CA ASP A 485 -35.47 -16.45 11.76
C ASP A 485 -34.78 -17.17 12.93
N GLU A 486 -35.08 -18.46 13.15
CA GLU A 486 -34.41 -19.26 14.17
C GLU A 486 -32.93 -19.50 13.81
N GLN A 487 -32.61 -19.81 12.55
CA GLN A 487 -31.25 -19.98 12.10
C GLN A 487 -30.45 -18.66 12.17
N LYS A 488 -31.08 -17.54 11.82
CA LYS A 488 -30.49 -16.20 12.01
C LYS A 488 -30.17 -15.91 13.46
N ALA A 489 -31.12 -16.21 14.37
CA ALA A 489 -30.90 -16.00 15.80
C ALA A 489 -29.74 -16.84 16.34
N ARG A 490 -29.60 -18.10 15.90
CA ARG A 490 -28.47 -18.96 16.29
C ARG A 490 -27.11 -18.42 15.76
N MET A 491 -27.07 -17.98 14.50
CA MET A 491 -25.89 -17.39 13.94
C MET A 491 -25.56 -16.05 14.59
N GLN A 492 -26.58 -15.23 14.91
CA GLN A 492 -26.37 -13.97 15.63
C GLN A 492 -25.71 -14.21 16.98
N ALA A 493 -26.19 -15.20 17.74
CA ALA A 493 -25.58 -15.55 19.02
C ALA A 493 -24.08 -15.94 18.89
N SER A 494 -23.70 -16.60 17.80
CA SER A 494 -22.30 -16.92 17.52
C SER A 494 -21.49 -15.65 17.22
N VAL A 495 -22.04 -14.75 16.40
CA VAL A 495 -21.39 -13.48 16.05
C VAL A 495 -21.26 -12.56 17.27
N ASP A 496 -22.29 -12.52 18.12
CA ASP A 496 -22.28 -11.78 19.39
C ASP A 496 -21.16 -12.28 20.32
N ASN A 497 -21.02 -13.59 20.46
CA ASN A 497 -19.94 -14.18 21.27
C ASN A 497 -18.55 -13.79 20.75
N ILE A 498 -18.32 -13.84 19.44
CA ILE A 498 -17.05 -13.41 18.84
C ILE A 498 -16.81 -11.91 19.09
N TYR A 499 -17.86 -11.11 18.99
CA TYR A 499 -17.77 -9.67 19.25
C TYR A 499 -17.42 -9.38 20.70
N ASP A 500 -18.05 -10.05 21.65
CA ASP A 500 -17.77 -9.90 23.09
C ASP A 500 -16.31 -10.29 23.41
N VAL A 501 -15.80 -11.36 22.81
CA VAL A 501 -14.39 -11.75 22.93
C VAL A 501 -13.48 -10.66 22.39
N PHE A 502 -13.77 -10.12 21.19
CA PHE A 502 -13.01 -9.04 20.59
C PHE A 502 -12.99 -7.80 21.48
N ILE A 503 -14.17 -7.33 21.94
CA ILE A 503 -14.27 -6.21 22.89
C ILE A 503 -13.45 -6.47 24.14
N GLY A 504 -13.47 -7.69 24.68
CA GLY A 504 -12.70 -8.10 25.84
C GLY A 504 -11.18 -8.03 25.62
N HIS A 505 -10.68 -8.44 24.44
CA HIS A 505 -9.27 -8.32 24.10
C HIS A 505 -8.84 -6.84 23.99
N VAL A 506 -9.62 -6.02 23.29
CA VAL A 506 -9.33 -4.58 23.17
C VAL A 506 -9.35 -3.91 24.53
N ALA A 507 -10.36 -4.17 25.35
CA ALA A 507 -10.51 -3.59 26.68
C ALA A 507 -9.28 -3.90 27.56
N ARG A 508 -8.83 -5.15 27.60
CA ARG A 508 -7.63 -5.54 28.34
C ARG A 508 -6.36 -4.91 27.76
N SER A 509 -6.20 -4.96 26.45
CA SER A 509 -5.00 -4.44 25.76
C SER A 509 -4.86 -2.92 25.92
N ARG A 510 -5.97 -2.19 25.95
CA ARG A 510 -6.00 -0.72 26.03
C ARG A 510 -6.29 -0.20 27.43
N GLU A 511 -6.33 -1.05 28.45
CA GLU A 511 -6.62 -0.73 29.84
C GLU A 511 -7.92 0.09 30.00
N LYS A 512 -8.94 -0.27 29.24
CA LYS A 512 -10.26 0.39 29.21
C LYS A 512 -11.36 -0.60 29.63
N THR A 513 -12.48 -0.07 30.03
CA THR A 513 -13.68 -0.88 30.27
C THR A 513 -14.33 -1.30 28.95
N ALA A 514 -15.04 -2.42 28.94
CA ALA A 514 -15.81 -2.84 27.74
C ALA A 514 -16.80 -1.76 27.29
N GLY A 515 -17.41 -1.01 28.25
CA GLY A 515 -18.33 0.06 27.95
C GLY A 515 -17.69 1.26 27.24
N GLU A 516 -16.42 1.57 27.54
CA GLU A 516 -15.66 2.59 26.81
C GLU A 516 -15.32 2.12 25.40
N ILE A 517 -14.90 0.85 25.25
CA ILE A 517 -14.60 0.28 23.94
C ILE A 517 -15.84 0.24 23.04
N LEU A 518 -17.01 -0.14 23.56
CA LEU A 518 -18.25 -0.17 22.80
C LEU A 518 -18.61 1.19 22.18
N LYS A 519 -18.22 2.33 22.79
CA LYS A 519 -18.47 3.66 22.22
C LYS A 519 -17.66 3.94 20.96
N ILE A 520 -16.48 3.34 20.82
CA ILE A 520 -15.54 3.55 19.71
C ILE A 520 -15.46 2.35 18.75
N ALA A 521 -16.08 1.23 19.13
CA ALA A 521 -16.22 0.00 18.35
C ALA A 521 -17.43 0.04 17.40
N GLY A 522 -18.16 -1.05 17.29
CA GLY A 522 -19.34 -1.18 16.43
C GLY A 522 -19.02 -1.16 14.95
N GLY A 523 -17.80 -1.53 14.59
CA GLY A 523 -17.33 -1.57 13.21
C GLY A 523 -16.79 -0.23 12.69
N ARG A 524 -16.67 0.80 13.53
CA ARG A 524 -16.07 2.10 13.15
C ARG A 524 -14.64 1.93 12.70
N VAL A 525 -14.29 2.63 11.62
CA VAL A 525 -12.92 2.75 11.12
C VAL A 525 -12.37 4.13 11.48
N TRP A 526 -11.11 4.21 11.77
CA TRP A 526 -10.44 5.42 12.23
C TRP A 526 -9.18 5.67 11.40
N SER A 527 -8.83 6.93 11.12
CA SER A 527 -7.47 7.25 10.72
C SER A 527 -6.51 7.00 11.89
N GLY A 528 -5.21 6.86 11.63
CA GLY A 528 -4.23 6.69 12.70
C GLY A 528 -4.26 7.85 13.71
N GLU A 529 -4.42 9.08 13.24
CA GLU A 529 -4.58 10.26 14.08
C GLU A 529 -5.82 10.15 14.99
N GLN A 530 -6.97 9.81 14.42
CA GLN A 530 -8.20 9.59 15.21
C GLN A 530 -8.05 8.39 16.16
N ALA A 531 -7.31 7.36 15.77
CA ALA A 531 -7.09 6.18 16.59
C ALA A 531 -6.27 6.48 17.86
N ILE A 532 -5.35 7.44 17.81
CA ILE A 532 -4.68 7.98 19.00
C ILE A 532 -5.68 8.71 19.89
N GLU A 533 -6.50 9.60 19.35
CA GLU A 533 -7.50 10.37 20.11
C GLU A 533 -8.46 9.46 20.89
N VAL A 534 -8.87 8.33 20.29
CA VAL A 534 -9.75 7.36 20.95
C VAL A 534 -9.01 6.29 21.77
N GLY A 535 -7.67 6.30 21.74
CA GLY A 535 -6.81 5.41 22.53
C GLY A 535 -6.70 3.98 21.98
N LEU A 536 -6.82 3.80 20.67
CA LEU A 536 -6.59 2.52 19.97
C LEU A 536 -5.14 2.35 19.49
N VAL A 537 -4.40 3.44 19.36
CA VAL A 537 -2.99 3.50 18.94
C VAL A 537 -2.22 4.33 19.99
N ASP A 538 -0.93 4.05 20.16
CA ASP A 538 -0.11 4.69 21.20
C ASP A 538 0.72 5.85 20.66
N LYS A 539 1.17 5.78 19.40
CA LYS A 539 2.06 6.79 18.82
C LYS A 539 1.91 6.85 17.30
N ILE A 540 2.03 8.06 16.73
CA ILE A 540 2.27 8.24 15.29
C ILE A 540 3.72 7.82 14.99
N GLY A 541 3.92 6.95 14.01
CA GLY A 541 5.23 6.49 13.60
C GLY A 541 5.17 5.29 12.65
N GLY A 542 6.27 5.09 11.92
CA GLY A 542 6.43 4.03 10.94
C GLY A 542 7.18 2.80 11.45
N LEU A 543 7.75 2.04 10.51
CA LEU A 543 8.51 0.83 10.84
C LEU A 543 9.79 1.16 11.60
N GLU A 544 10.50 2.22 11.24
CA GLU A 544 11.76 2.60 11.89
C GLU A 544 11.56 3.03 13.34
N ASP A 545 10.49 3.79 13.62
CA ASP A 545 10.13 4.13 15.01
C ASP A 545 9.88 2.87 15.84
N ALA A 546 9.21 1.87 15.26
CA ALA A 546 8.93 0.60 15.92
C ALA A 546 10.23 -0.20 16.15
N LEU A 547 11.12 -0.26 15.16
CA LEU A 547 12.44 -0.90 15.28
C LEU A 547 13.27 -0.24 16.39
N ALA A 548 13.31 1.11 16.43
CA ALA A 548 14.02 1.84 17.48
C ALA A 548 13.46 1.55 18.88
N MET A 549 12.12 1.41 19.01
CA MET A 549 11.49 1.05 20.28
C MET A 549 11.86 -0.36 20.73
N VAL A 550 11.82 -1.35 19.81
CA VAL A 550 12.22 -2.72 20.11
C VAL A 550 13.70 -2.79 20.47
N ALA A 551 14.57 -2.09 19.73
CA ALA A 551 16.00 -2.04 20.02
C ALA A 551 16.29 -1.46 21.43
N ALA A 552 15.60 -0.40 21.82
CA ALA A 552 15.74 0.20 23.13
C ALA A 552 15.26 -0.72 24.28
N GLU A 553 14.24 -1.56 24.04
CA GLU A 553 13.75 -2.52 25.04
C GLU A 553 14.61 -3.79 25.11
N ALA A 554 15.20 -4.19 23.98
CA ALA A 554 16.05 -5.39 23.89
C ALA A 554 17.47 -5.18 24.48
N GLY A 555 17.96 -3.92 24.55
CA GLY A 555 19.30 -3.55 25.05
C GLY A 555 20.31 -3.60 23.91
#